data_354385adec2f62587c3b68f7a79ff84c
#
_entry.id   354385adec2f62587c3b68f7a79ff84c
#
_cell.length_a   1.000
_cell.length_b   1.000
_cell.length_c   1.000
_cell.angle_alpha   90.00
_cell.angle_beta   90.00
_cell.angle_gamma   90.00
#
_symmetry.space_group_name_H-M   'P 1'
#
loop_
_entity.id
_entity.type
_entity.pdbx_description
1 polymer ?
#
loop_
_entity_poly.entity_id
_entity_poly.type
_entity_poly.pdbx_seq_one_letter_code
_entity_poly.pdbx_strand_id
1 'polypeptide(L)'
;SLVEVMDRCSSPMGARMLRTWLSMPVMDLQELESRYAVVQHFIDNRDDLMRLQTMIGDIGDLERIISRAAAGKIMPREVMQLRRGLSQTEPIMKLCGGKGVEALDELISKMGDCAELLEYLGRTMHPETASQLGKGDVIAAGVNEELDELRRIARHGKDYLLEVQQREIERTGIPSLKIGFNNVFGYYLEVRNTHKESVPEEWIRKQTLVNAERYITEELKEYEQKILGAEERIYAIEVQIYAELVAKIQANIAMIQKNCRILSHLDVLSGFADLAISN
;
A
#
# COMPACT_ATOMS: atom_id res chain seq x y z
N SER A 1 27.29 10.79 20.97
CA SER A 1 26.35 11.25 22.04
C SER A 1 25.83 10.04 22.83
N LEU A 2 25.27 10.27 24.02
CA LEU A 2 24.66 9.19 24.82
C LEU A 2 23.59 8.42 24.01
N VAL A 3 22.78 9.16 23.28
CA VAL A 3 21.74 8.56 22.40
C VAL A 3 22.36 7.60 21.39
N GLU A 4 23.44 7.95 20.71
CA GLU A 4 24.09 7.09 19.71
C GLU A 4 24.60 5.77 20.30
N VAL A 5 25.08 5.80 21.54
CA VAL A 5 25.55 4.60 22.24
C VAL A 5 24.38 3.71 22.66
N MET A 6 23.29 4.32 23.14
CA MET A 6 22.15 3.61 23.72
C MET A 6 21.11 3.18 22.67
N ASP A 7 21.10 3.77 21.48
CA ASP A 7 20.10 3.45 20.45
C ASP A 7 20.43 2.12 19.75
N ARG A 8 19.81 1.07 20.26
CA ARG A 8 19.78 -0.29 19.68
C ARG A 8 18.38 -0.67 19.24
N CYS A 9 17.51 0.34 19.03
CA CYS A 9 16.14 0.09 18.60
C CYS A 9 16.08 -0.45 17.17
N SER A 10 15.16 -1.34 16.94
CA SER A 10 14.91 -1.96 15.64
C SER A 10 13.88 -1.17 14.79
N SER A 11 13.19 -0.21 15.40
CA SER A 11 12.17 0.61 14.74
C SER A 11 12.37 2.11 14.97
N PRO A 12 11.92 2.96 14.02
CA PRO A 12 11.91 4.41 14.22
C PRO A 12 11.05 4.85 15.41
N MET A 13 9.98 4.10 15.72
CA MET A 13 9.10 4.37 16.86
C MET A 13 9.83 4.16 18.19
N GLY A 14 10.56 3.06 18.34
CA GLY A 14 11.40 2.79 19.51
C GLY A 14 12.49 3.83 19.67
N ALA A 15 13.18 4.20 18.60
CA ALA A 15 14.20 5.26 18.63
C ALA A 15 13.65 6.61 19.12
N ARG A 16 12.43 6.98 18.74
CA ARG A 16 11.76 8.18 19.26
C ARG A 16 11.43 8.05 20.74
N MET A 17 10.92 6.92 21.16
CA MET A 17 10.61 6.66 22.58
C MET A 17 11.87 6.69 23.43
N LEU A 18 12.98 6.08 22.99
CA LEU A 18 14.27 6.14 23.68
C LEU A 18 14.72 7.58 23.94
N ARG A 19 14.65 8.45 22.91
CA ARG A 19 15.00 9.87 23.07
C ARG A 19 14.13 10.56 24.10
N THR A 20 12.83 10.25 24.11
CA THR A 20 11.91 10.78 25.14
C THR A 20 12.29 10.30 26.53
N TRP A 21 12.63 9.02 26.71
CA TRP A 21 13.02 8.47 28.00
C TRP A 21 14.35 9.08 28.52
N LEU A 22 15.29 9.36 27.63
CA LEU A 22 16.55 10.00 27.99
C LEU A 22 16.38 11.49 28.36
N SER A 23 15.39 12.16 27.74
CA SER A 23 15.11 13.58 28.06
C SER A 23 14.23 13.73 29.30
N MET A 24 13.39 12.74 29.60
CA MET A 24 12.47 12.75 30.74
C MET A 24 12.60 11.42 31.50
N PRO A 25 13.66 11.22 32.27
CA PRO A 25 13.87 9.97 32.96
C PRO A 25 12.78 9.73 34.01
N VAL A 26 12.36 8.47 34.12
CA VAL A 26 11.38 8.05 35.11
C VAL A 26 11.98 8.10 36.51
N MET A 27 11.20 8.59 37.47
CA MET A 27 11.61 8.71 38.90
C MET A 27 10.90 7.67 39.79
N ASP A 28 9.93 6.93 39.22
CA ASP A 28 9.20 5.92 39.95
C ASP A 28 10.00 4.61 40.01
N LEU A 29 10.28 4.18 41.26
CA LEU A 29 11.08 2.97 41.49
C LEU A 29 10.40 1.71 40.96
N GLN A 30 9.07 1.60 41.13
CA GLN A 30 8.32 0.43 40.67
C GLN A 30 8.35 0.31 39.15
N GLU A 31 8.22 1.44 38.44
CA GLU A 31 8.36 1.45 36.99
C GLU A 31 9.77 1.06 36.54
N LEU A 32 10.81 1.55 37.23
CA LEU A 32 12.20 1.19 36.93
C LEU A 32 12.46 -0.31 37.14
N GLU A 33 11.99 -0.87 38.25
CA GLU A 33 12.09 -2.31 38.53
C GLU A 33 11.36 -3.14 37.48
N SER A 34 10.18 -2.71 37.06
CA SER A 34 9.42 -3.34 35.97
C SER A 34 10.20 -3.36 34.65
N ARG A 35 10.83 -2.25 34.29
CA ARG A 35 11.69 -2.15 33.10
C ARG A 35 12.89 -3.09 33.22
N TYR A 36 13.55 -3.13 34.36
CA TYR A 36 14.71 -3.99 34.59
C TYR A 36 14.32 -5.48 34.53
N ALA A 37 13.16 -5.88 35.03
CA ALA A 37 12.68 -7.25 34.94
C ALA A 37 12.50 -7.70 33.49
N VAL A 38 11.97 -6.84 32.61
CA VAL A 38 11.83 -7.13 31.19
C VAL A 38 13.19 -7.21 30.49
N VAL A 39 14.10 -6.26 30.79
CA VAL A 39 15.48 -6.29 30.24
C VAL A 39 16.18 -7.57 30.65
N GLN A 40 16.12 -7.95 31.95
CA GLN A 40 16.74 -9.18 32.45
C GLN A 40 16.19 -10.42 31.75
N HIS A 41 14.87 -10.48 31.55
CA HIS A 41 14.26 -11.59 30.79
C HIS A 41 14.90 -11.78 29.41
N PHE A 42 15.11 -10.68 28.66
CA PHE A 42 15.72 -10.76 27.32
C PHE A 42 17.24 -11.03 27.37
N ILE A 43 17.94 -10.63 28.42
CA ILE A 43 19.33 -11.03 28.64
C ILE A 43 19.44 -12.54 28.81
N ASP A 44 18.53 -13.11 29.60
CA ASP A 44 18.51 -14.56 29.90
C ASP A 44 17.97 -15.39 28.74
N ASN A 45 17.16 -14.79 27.84
CA ASN A 45 16.49 -15.45 26.71
C ASN A 45 16.87 -14.82 25.37
N ARG A 46 18.12 -15.00 24.94
CA ARG A 46 18.69 -14.37 23.73
C ARG A 46 17.98 -14.73 22.43
N ASP A 47 17.45 -15.93 22.32
CA ASP A 47 16.70 -16.35 21.13
C ASP A 47 15.40 -15.55 21.02
N ASP A 48 14.68 -15.34 22.12
CA ASP A 48 13.48 -14.52 22.16
C ASP A 48 13.82 -13.05 21.84
N LEU A 49 14.94 -12.53 22.34
CA LEU A 49 15.45 -11.19 22.03
C LEU A 49 15.67 -11.00 20.53
N MET A 50 16.42 -11.88 19.88
CA MET A 50 16.71 -11.78 18.45
C MET A 50 15.45 -11.89 17.59
N ARG A 51 14.54 -12.79 17.95
CA ARG A 51 13.25 -12.94 17.27
C ARG A 51 12.39 -11.70 17.41
N LEU A 52 12.31 -11.13 18.61
CA LEU A 52 11.56 -9.89 18.87
C LEU A 52 12.12 -8.72 18.04
N GLN A 53 13.43 -8.52 18.06
CA GLN A 53 14.08 -7.46 17.30
C GLN A 53 13.83 -7.59 15.78
N THR A 54 13.87 -8.81 15.25
CA THR A 54 13.53 -9.07 13.84
C THR A 54 12.09 -8.70 13.53
N MET A 55 11.13 -9.14 14.35
CA MET A 55 9.70 -8.84 14.17
C MET A 55 9.44 -7.34 14.27
N ILE A 56 10.03 -6.64 15.24
CA ILE A 56 9.89 -5.19 15.39
C ILE A 56 10.50 -4.44 14.20
N GLY A 57 11.64 -4.90 13.69
CA GLY A 57 12.25 -4.33 12.47
C GLY A 57 11.35 -4.41 11.24
N ASP A 58 10.55 -5.47 11.14
CA ASP A 58 9.59 -5.65 10.05
C ASP A 58 8.32 -4.80 10.16
N ILE A 59 8.03 -4.23 11.33
CA ILE A 59 6.85 -3.38 11.55
C ILE A 59 6.97 -2.04 10.80
N GLY A 60 8.16 -1.45 10.77
CA GLY A 60 8.37 -0.12 10.21
C GLY A 60 7.84 1.00 11.11
N ASP A 61 7.46 2.12 10.51
CA ASP A 61 6.97 3.32 11.22
C ASP A 61 5.44 3.43 11.17
N LEU A 62 4.74 2.60 11.94
CA LEU A 62 3.28 2.61 11.99
C LEU A 62 2.70 3.92 12.53
N GLU A 63 3.37 4.60 13.47
CA GLU A 63 2.89 5.88 14.01
C GLU A 63 2.77 6.93 12.90
N ARG A 64 3.74 6.98 11.99
CA ARG A 64 3.70 7.89 10.86
C ARG A 64 2.57 7.54 9.89
N ILE A 65 2.38 6.26 9.61
CA ILE A 65 1.33 5.80 8.70
C ILE A 65 -0.05 6.11 9.26
N ILE A 66 -0.31 5.82 10.54
CA ILE A 66 -1.62 6.10 11.15
C ILE A 66 -1.90 7.60 11.32
N SER A 67 -0.87 8.43 11.49
CA SER A 67 -1.04 9.88 11.47
C SER A 67 -1.54 10.37 10.10
N ARG A 68 -1.07 9.77 9.00
CA ARG A 68 -1.57 10.05 7.66
C ARG A 68 -2.98 9.51 7.46
N ALA A 69 -3.29 8.34 8.01
CA ALA A 69 -4.65 7.78 7.98
C ALA A 69 -5.64 8.67 8.73
N ALA A 70 -5.27 9.16 9.92
CA ALA A 70 -6.09 10.09 10.70
C ALA A 70 -6.41 11.38 9.93
N ALA A 71 -5.44 11.88 9.14
CA ALA A 71 -5.62 13.04 8.28
C ALA A 71 -6.33 12.73 6.94
N GLY A 72 -6.75 11.48 6.69
CA GLY A 72 -7.34 11.05 5.42
C GLY A 72 -6.37 11.07 4.23
N LYS A 73 -5.06 11.05 4.48
CA LYS A 73 -4.00 11.19 3.48
C LYS A 73 -3.17 9.93 3.26
N ILE A 74 -3.61 8.80 3.81
CA ILE A 74 -2.93 7.52 3.62
C ILE A 74 -3.04 7.06 2.16
N MET A 75 -1.92 6.62 1.60
CA MET A 75 -1.83 6.13 0.23
C MET A 75 -1.98 4.61 0.16
N PRO A 76 -2.41 4.02 -0.98
CA PRO A 76 -2.62 2.58 -1.09
C PRO A 76 -1.42 1.71 -0.66
N ARG A 77 -0.21 2.09 -1.03
CA ARG A 77 1.01 1.37 -0.61
C ARG A 77 1.26 1.48 0.90
N GLU A 78 0.90 2.60 1.52
CA GLU A 78 1.01 2.77 2.97
C GLU A 78 -0.01 1.88 3.71
N VAL A 79 -1.19 1.64 3.13
CA VAL A 79 -2.15 0.66 3.67
C VAL A 79 -1.54 -0.74 3.69
N MET A 80 -0.81 -1.13 2.64
CA MET A 80 -0.13 -2.42 2.60
C MET A 80 1.03 -2.50 3.61
N GLN A 81 1.75 -1.40 3.83
CA GLN A 81 2.77 -1.31 4.88
C GLN A 81 2.14 -1.41 6.27
N LEU A 82 1.00 -0.73 6.50
CA LEU A 82 0.22 -0.84 7.75
C LEU A 82 -0.19 -2.31 7.99
N ARG A 83 -0.77 -2.96 6.99
CA ARG A 83 -1.16 -4.37 7.08
C ARG A 83 0.03 -5.26 7.43
N ARG A 84 1.17 -5.09 6.76
CA ARG A 84 2.39 -5.85 7.04
C ARG A 84 2.88 -5.63 8.47
N GLY A 85 2.93 -4.38 8.91
CA GLY A 85 3.35 -4.06 10.28
C GLY A 85 2.41 -4.64 11.34
N LEU A 86 1.10 -4.48 11.16
CA LEU A 86 0.09 -5.02 12.07
C LEU A 86 0.10 -6.56 12.12
N SER A 87 0.50 -7.23 11.05
CA SER A 87 0.60 -8.69 11.03
C SER A 87 1.66 -9.25 12.00
N GLN A 88 2.59 -8.43 12.47
CA GLN A 88 3.59 -8.80 13.48
C GLN A 88 3.03 -8.75 14.91
N THR A 89 1.88 -8.14 15.13
CA THR A 89 1.30 -7.95 16.48
C THR A 89 1.03 -9.28 17.18
N GLU A 90 0.31 -10.19 16.54
CA GLU A 90 -0.02 -11.50 17.12
C GLU A 90 1.24 -12.37 17.37
N PRO A 91 2.18 -12.51 16.42
CA PRO A 91 3.45 -13.21 16.66
C PRO A 91 4.23 -12.65 17.85
N ILE A 92 4.29 -11.32 18.02
CA ILE A 92 4.96 -10.68 19.16
C ILE A 92 4.22 -10.99 20.46
N MET A 93 2.89 -10.91 20.47
CA MET A 93 2.09 -11.28 21.64
C MET A 93 2.34 -12.73 22.07
N LYS A 94 2.40 -13.64 21.13
CA LYS A 94 2.71 -15.07 21.40
C LYS A 94 4.15 -15.28 21.88
N LEU A 95 5.10 -14.52 21.33
CA LEU A 95 6.50 -14.60 21.73
C LEU A 95 6.73 -14.09 23.14
N CYS A 96 6.11 -12.97 23.51
CA CYS A 96 6.39 -12.25 24.75
C CYS A 96 5.39 -12.54 25.89
N GLY A 97 4.20 -13.06 25.59
CA GLY A 97 3.16 -13.34 26.59
C GLY A 97 3.36 -14.65 27.33
N GLY A 98 2.87 -14.73 28.57
CA GLY A 98 2.89 -15.96 29.39
C GLY A 98 4.30 -16.39 29.82
N LYS A 99 5.23 -15.45 29.92
CA LYS A 99 6.63 -15.74 30.30
C LYS A 99 6.86 -15.80 31.80
N GLY A 100 5.86 -15.47 32.62
CA GLY A 100 5.98 -15.42 34.08
C GLY A 100 6.75 -14.20 34.58
N VAL A 101 6.98 -13.20 33.73
CA VAL A 101 7.51 -11.89 34.05
C VAL A 101 6.34 -10.91 34.10
N GLU A 102 5.89 -10.56 35.31
CA GLU A 102 4.66 -9.76 35.51
C GLU A 102 4.63 -8.50 34.65
N ALA A 103 5.70 -7.74 34.62
CA ALA A 103 5.79 -6.50 33.85
C ALA A 103 5.65 -6.73 32.32
N LEU A 104 6.21 -7.82 31.79
CA LEU A 104 6.13 -8.18 30.39
C LEU A 104 4.70 -8.68 30.05
N ASP A 105 4.18 -9.57 30.90
CA ASP A 105 2.82 -10.13 30.73
C ASP A 105 1.75 -9.02 30.80
N GLU A 106 1.94 -8.03 31.68
CA GLU A 106 1.06 -6.85 31.79
C GLU A 106 1.12 -5.99 30.51
N LEU A 107 2.30 -5.71 29.97
CA LEU A 107 2.44 -4.97 28.70
C LEU A 107 1.71 -5.68 27.57
N ILE A 108 1.93 -6.97 27.41
CA ILE A 108 1.32 -7.77 26.35
C ILE A 108 -0.20 -7.86 26.51
N SER A 109 -0.70 -7.97 27.73
CA SER A 109 -2.16 -8.04 28.02
C SER A 109 -2.92 -6.79 27.57
N LYS A 110 -2.23 -5.66 27.45
CA LYS A 110 -2.81 -4.37 27.01
C LYS A 110 -2.85 -4.22 25.49
N MET A 111 -2.22 -5.11 24.73
CA MET A 111 -2.25 -5.05 23.26
C MET A 111 -3.64 -5.40 22.74
N GLY A 112 -4.11 -4.61 21.77
CA GLY A 112 -5.36 -4.84 21.07
C GLY A 112 -5.22 -5.85 19.94
N ASP A 113 -6.29 -6.60 19.69
CA ASP A 113 -6.38 -7.56 18.60
C ASP A 113 -6.60 -6.83 17.25
N CYS A 114 -5.76 -7.13 16.29
CA CYS A 114 -5.81 -6.58 14.93
C CYS A 114 -6.40 -7.55 13.89
N ALA A 115 -6.85 -8.74 14.29
CA ALA A 115 -7.19 -9.82 13.34
C ALA A 115 -8.31 -9.41 12.36
N GLU A 116 -9.38 -8.81 12.85
CA GLU A 116 -10.50 -8.36 12.01
C GLU A 116 -10.06 -7.29 10.99
N LEU A 117 -9.27 -6.30 11.44
CA LEU A 117 -8.75 -5.27 10.57
C LEU A 117 -7.80 -5.85 9.52
N LEU A 118 -6.91 -6.76 9.91
CA LEU A 118 -5.98 -7.44 9.01
C LEU A 118 -6.70 -8.25 7.94
N GLU A 119 -7.74 -8.99 8.31
CA GLU A 119 -8.57 -9.74 7.36
C GLU A 119 -9.26 -8.79 6.39
N TYR A 120 -9.87 -7.72 6.90
CA TYR A 120 -10.55 -6.72 6.07
C TYR A 120 -9.60 -6.06 5.07
N LEU A 121 -8.43 -5.58 5.51
CA LEU A 121 -7.43 -4.99 4.64
C LEU A 121 -6.91 -6.01 3.58
N GLY A 122 -6.71 -7.25 4.00
CA GLY A 122 -6.20 -8.32 3.15
C GLY A 122 -7.14 -8.73 2.02
N ARG A 123 -8.45 -8.76 2.30
CA ARG A 123 -9.45 -9.11 1.27
C ARG A 123 -9.83 -7.94 0.37
N THR A 124 -9.67 -6.68 0.86
CA THR A 124 -10.12 -5.49 0.14
C THR A 124 -9.06 -4.92 -0.77
N MET A 125 -7.79 -4.92 -0.35
CA MET A 125 -6.70 -4.35 -1.13
C MET A 125 -6.17 -5.32 -2.18
N HIS A 126 -5.87 -4.79 -3.38
CA HIS A 126 -5.17 -5.58 -4.40
C HIS A 126 -3.78 -5.96 -3.89
N PRO A 127 -3.32 -7.24 -4.05
CA PRO A 127 -2.02 -7.69 -3.55
C PRO A 127 -0.84 -6.85 -4.08
N GLU A 128 -0.91 -6.48 -5.35
CA GLU A 128 0.05 -5.62 -6.04
C GLU A 128 -0.57 -4.24 -6.29
N THR A 129 -1.00 -3.58 -5.21
CA THR A 129 -1.73 -2.33 -5.32
C THR A 129 -0.94 -1.24 -6.05
N ALA A 130 -1.65 -0.47 -6.88
CA ALA A 130 -1.10 0.72 -7.50
C ALA A 130 -0.68 1.75 -6.43
N SER A 131 0.20 2.67 -6.81
CA SER A 131 0.67 3.73 -5.90
C SER A 131 -0.42 4.76 -5.55
N GLN A 132 -1.36 4.94 -6.46
CA GLN A 132 -2.45 5.91 -6.36
C GLN A 132 -3.71 5.37 -7.03
N LEU A 133 -4.87 5.83 -6.58
CA LEU A 133 -6.14 5.63 -7.28
C LEU A 133 -6.06 6.17 -8.71
N GLY A 134 -6.60 5.42 -9.66
CA GLY A 134 -6.56 5.76 -11.09
C GLY A 134 -5.23 5.47 -11.81
N LYS A 135 -4.24 4.88 -11.14
CA LYS A 135 -2.95 4.47 -11.74
C LYS A 135 -2.78 2.96 -11.86
N GLY A 136 -3.86 2.24 -11.78
CA GLY A 136 -3.94 0.77 -11.79
C GLY A 136 -4.86 0.28 -10.68
N ASP A 137 -4.94 -1.03 -10.51
CA ASP A 137 -5.86 -1.66 -9.57
C ASP A 137 -5.42 -1.40 -8.11
N VAL A 138 -6.33 -0.85 -7.32
CA VAL A 138 -6.15 -0.63 -5.87
C VAL A 138 -6.99 -1.61 -5.07
N ILE A 139 -8.21 -1.87 -5.49
CA ILE A 139 -9.15 -2.79 -4.85
C ILE A 139 -9.03 -4.18 -5.45
N ALA A 140 -9.05 -5.21 -4.61
CA ALA A 140 -8.95 -6.60 -5.05
C ALA A 140 -10.14 -7.04 -5.90
N ALA A 141 -9.92 -8.04 -6.75
CA ALA A 141 -11.00 -8.72 -7.44
C ALA A 141 -11.93 -9.43 -6.43
N GLY A 142 -13.22 -9.52 -6.75
CA GLY A 142 -14.22 -10.16 -5.90
C GLY A 142 -14.79 -9.26 -4.79
N VAL A 143 -14.28 -8.05 -4.60
CA VAL A 143 -14.79 -7.09 -3.62
C VAL A 143 -16.10 -6.44 -4.08
N ASN A 144 -16.18 -6.13 -5.37
CA ASN A 144 -17.35 -5.48 -5.98
C ASN A 144 -17.59 -6.04 -7.39
N GLU A 145 -18.78 -6.60 -7.61
CA GLU A 145 -19.14 -7.23 -8.89
C GLU A 145 -19.18 -6.25 -10.06
N GLU A 146 -19.70 -5.04 -9.84
CA GLU A 146 -19.72 -4.00 -10.87
C GLU A 146 -18.30 -3.59 -11.28
N LEU A 147 -17.39 -3.45 -10.32
CA LEU A 147 -15.98 -3.13 -10.55
C LEU A 147 -15.30 -4.23 -11.38
N ASP A 148 -15.54 -5.49 -11.04
CA ASP A 148 -14.97 -6.64 -11.76
C ASP A 148 -15.47 -6.71 -13.20
N GLU A 149 -16.76 -6.45 -13.43
CA GLU A 149 -17.37 -6.40 -14.77
C GLU A 149 -16.79 -5.26 -15.62
N LEU A 150 -16.70 -4.05 -15.05
CA LEU A 150 -16.13 -2.89 -15.73
C LEU A 150 -14.67 -3.08 -16.10
N ARG A 151 -13.88 -3.71 -15.22
CA ARG A 151 -12.49 -4.06 -15.52
C ARG A 151 -12.38 -5.08 -16.65
N ARG A 152 -13.30 -6.04 -16.71
CA ARG A 152 -13.37 -7.00 -17.80
C ARG A 152 -13.65 -6.31 -19.13
N ILE A 153 -14.63 -5.39 -19.16
CA ILE A 153 -14.95 -4.57 -20.32
C ILE A 153 -13.73 -3.74 -20.76
N ALA A 154 -13.07 -3.06 -19.83
CA ALA A 154 -11.90 -2.23 -20.12
C ALA A 154 -10.69 -3.02 -20.65
N ARG A 155 -10.49 -4.25 -20.17
CA ARG A 155 -9.42 -5.16 -20.68
C ARG A 155 -9.77 -5.70 -22.06
N HIS A 156 -10.99 -6.18 -22.24
CA HIS A 156 -11.48 -6.66 -23.54
C HIS A 156 -11.42 -5.56 -24.59
N GLY A 157 -11.60 -4.35 -24.14
CA GLY A 157 -11.46 -3.18 -24.93
C GLY A 157 -10.09 -2.97 -25.55
N LYS A 158 -9.02 -3.20 -24.85
CA LYS A 158 -7.64 -3.11 -25.39
C LYS A 158 -7.38 -4.19 -26.44
N ASP A 159 -7.88 -5.40 -26.21
CA ASP A 159 -7.78 -6.49 -27.18
C ASP A 159 -8.53 -6.16 -28.45
N TYR A 160 -9.73 -5.59 -28.35
CA TYR A 160 -10.52 -5.13 -29.49
C TYR A 160 -9.79 -4.06 -30.34
N LEU A 161 -9.08 -3.11 -29.74
CA LEU A 161 -8.28 -2.14 -30.49
C LEU A 161 -7.16 -2.80 -31.29
N LEU A 162 -6.52 -3.84 -30.75
CA LEU A 162 -5.53 -4.62 -31.47
C LEU A 162 -6.14 -5.38 -32.64
N GLU A 163 -7.33 -5.97 -32.45
CA GLU A 163 -8.07 -6.63 -33.52
C GLU A 163 -8.47 -5.65 -34.63
N VAL A 164 -8.95 -4.46 -34.27
CA VAL A 164 -9.27 -3.39 -35.24
C VAL A 164 -8.02 -2.98 -36.00
N GLN A 165 -6.89 -2.76 -35.33
CA GLN A 165 -5.64 -2.41 -35.97
C GLN A 165 -5.22 -3.47 -36.97
N GLN A 166 -5.22 -4.74 -36.59
CA GLN A 166 -4.82 -5.84 -37.46
C GLN A 166 -5.76 -5.97 -38.67
N ARG A 167 -7.07 -5.91 -38.45
CA ARG A 167 -8.08 -5.94 -39.51
C ARG A 167 -7.89 -4.80 -40.52
N GLU A 168 -7.64 -3.59 -40.04
CA GLU A 168 -7.46 -2.44 -40.92
C GLU A 168 -6.11 -2.51 -41.67
N ILE A 169 -5.05 -3.05 -41.07
CA ILE A 169 -3.80 -3.36 -41.77
C ILE A 169 -4.05 -4.30 -42.96
N GLU A 170 -4.78 -5.36 -42.73
CA GLU A 170 -5.10 -6.36 -43.77
C GLU A 170 -6.01 -5.77 -44.85
N ARG A 171 -7.03 -4.99 -44.46
CA ARG A 171 -7.98 -4.36 -45.41
C ARG A 171 -7.32 -3.30 -46.28
N THR A 172 -6.46 -2.46 -45.71
CA THR A 172 -5.88 -1.31 -46.41
C THR A 172 -4.53 -1.61 -47.05
N GLY A 173 -3.86 -2.67 -46.61
CA GLY A 173 -2.49 -2.97 -47.03
C GLY A 173 -1.44 -2.00 -46.48
N ILE A 174 -1.73 -1.26 -45.41
CA ILE A 174 -0.83 -0.30 -44.76
C ILE A 174 -0.13 -0.99 -43.58
N PRO A 175 1.11 -1.49 -43.73
CA PRO A 175 1.74 -2.33 -42.70
C PRO A 175 2.19 -1.52 -41.47
N SER A 176 2.37 -0.21 -41.62
CA SER A 176 2.79 0.70 -40.54
C SER A 176 1.65 1.36 -39.79
N LEU A 177 0.39 0.94 -40.04
CA LEU A 177 -0.79 1.47 -39.40
C LEU A 177 -0.74 1.22 -37.89
N LYS A 178 -0.99 2.25 -37.09
CA LYS A 178 -1.05 2.16 -35.61
C LYS A 178 -2.31 2.84 -35.10
N ILE A 179 -2.88 2.28 -34.05
CA ILE A 179 -3.88 2.94 -33.22
C ILE A 179 -3.19 3.62 -32.05
N GLY A 180 -3.49 4.91 -31.81
CA GLY A 180 -3.04 5.68 -30.67
C GLY A 180 -4.19 6.46 -30.06
N PHE A 181 -3.91 7.15 -28.94
CA PHE A 181 -4.87 7.99 -28.24
C PHE A 181 -4.34 9.42 -28.13
N ASN A 182 -5.21 10.39 -28.38
CA ASN A 182 -4.94 11.82 -28.24
C ASN A 182 -6.00 12.46 -27.34
N ASN A 183 -5.59 13.28 -26.38
CA ASN A 183 -6.48 13.91 -25.41
C ASN A 183 -7.50 14.89 -26.03
N VAL A 184 -7.26 15.36 -27.25
CA VAL A 184 -8.12 16.33 -27.93
C VAL A 184 -9.22 15.66 -28.74
N PHE A 185 -8.88 14.58 -29.48
CA PHE A 185 -9.82 13.93 -30.41
C PHE A 185 -9.94 12.41 -30.25
N GLY A 186 -9.33 11.85 -29.20
CA GLY A 186 -9.53 10.45 -28.80
C GLY A 186 -8.67 9.43 -29.56
N TYR A 187 -9.20 8.22 -29.74
CA TYR A 187 -8.53 7.17 -30.49
C TYR A 187 -8.43 7.51 -31.98
N TYR A 188 -7.25 7.26 -32.55
CA TYR A 188 -6.96 7.56 -33.96
C TYR A 188 -6.18 6.42 -34.61
N LEU A 189 -6.27 6.36 -35.93
CA LEU A 189 -5.41 5.58 -36.80
C LEU A 189 -4.32 6.49 -37.36
N GLU A 190 -3.04 6.14 -37.16
CA GLU A 190 -1.90 6.87 -37.70
C GLU A 190 -1.35 6.18 -38.94
N VAL A 191 -1.28 6.94 -40.03
CA VAL A 191 -0.82 6.51 -41.35
C VAL A 191 0.38 7.33 -41.75
N ARG A 192 1.50 6.70 -42.10
CA ARG A 192 2.65 7.40 -42.66
C ARG A 192 2.33 8.01 -44.03
N ASN A 193 2.89 9.15 -44.33
CA ASN A 193 2.65 9.87 -45.59
C ASN A 193 2.93 9.02 -46.85
N THR A 194 3.81 8.02 -46.76
CA THR A 194 4.08 7.07 -47.85
C THR A 194 2.87 6.21 -48.24
N HIS A 195 1.86 6.08 -47.38
CA HIS A 195 0.67 5.24 -47.57
C HIS A 195 -0.63 6.03 -47.59
N LYS A 196 -0.60 7.36 -47.64
CA LYS A 196 -1.81 8.20 -47.57
C LYS A 196 -2.81 7.94 -48.70
N GLU A 197 -2.33 7.50 -49.86
CA GLU A 197 -3.18 7.14 -51.01
C GLU A 197 -3.99 5.84 -50.80
N SER A 198 -3.60 5.05 -49.82
CA SER A 198 -4.30 3.79 -49.46
C SER A 198 -5.33 3.98 -48.37
N VAL A 199 -5.53 5.20 -47.88
CA VAL A 199 -6.50 5.52 -46.83
C VAL A 199 -7.92 5.43 -47.37
N PRO A 200 -8.84 4.69 -46.68
CA PRO A 200 -10.24 4.63 -47.06
C PRO A 200 -10.91 6.00 -46.98
N GLU A 201 -11.85 6.26 -47.89
CA GLU A 201 -12.57 7.56 -47.97
C GLU A 201 -13.43 7.85 -46.74
N GLU A 202 -13.90 6.82 -46.07
CA GLU A 202 -14.73 6.94 -44.86
C GLU A 202 -13.92 7.38 -43.62
N TRP A 203 -12.60 7.33 -43.66
CA TRP A 203 -11.76 7.81 -42.54
C TRP A 203 -11.70 9.33 -42.53
N ILE A 204 -11.94 9.93 -41.36
CA ILE A 204 -11.95 11.37 -41.21
C ILE A 204 -10.57 11.83 -40.69
N ARG A 205 -9.85 12.60 -41.48
CA ARG A 205 -8.57 13.18 -41.08
C ARG A 205 -8.77 14.22 -39.96
N LYS A 206 -8.04 14.07 -38.87
CA LYS A 206 -8.07 14.98 -37.72
C LYS A 206 -6.79 15.76 -37.52
N GLN A 207 -5.64 15.21 -37.89
CA GLN A 207 -4.34 15.85 -37.70
C GLN A 207 -3.38 15.46 -38.81
N THR A 208 -2.63 16.44 -39.27
CA THR A 208 -1.51 16.27 -40.20
C THR A 208 -0.22 16.54 -39.45
N LEU A 209 0.70 15.55 -39.47
CA LEU A 209 2.03 15.63 -38.90
C LEU A 209 3.06 15.71 -40.03
N VAL A 210 4.32 15.95 -39.68
CA VAL A 210 5.41 16.04 -40.66
C VAL A 210 5.53 14.74 -41.48
N ASN A 211 5.41 13.58 -40.84
CA ASN A 211 5.67 12.27 -41.48
C ASN A 211 4.44 11.35 -41.50
N ALA A 212 3.29 11.80 -40.99
CA ALA A 212 2.08 11.00 -40.85
C ALA A 212 0.81 11.83 -40.84
N GLU A 213 -0.32 11.19 -41.05
CA GLU A 213 -1.65 11.74 -40.83
C GLU A 213 -2.43 10.87 -39.86
N ARG A 214 -3.31 11.50 -39.07
CA ARG A 214 -4.15 10.83 -38.08
C ARG A 214 -5.62 10.94 -38.44
N TYR A 215 -6.28 9.80 -38.40
CA TYR A 215 -7.68 9.64 -38.81
C TYR A 215 -8.51 9.08 -37.67
N ILE A 216 -9.79 9.43 -37.65
CA ILE A 216 -10.79 8.81 -36.78
C ILE A 216 -11.82 8.06 -37.64
N THR A 217 -12.47 7.07 -37.03
CA THR A 217 -13.60 6.33 -37.60
C THR A 217 -14.77 6.37 -36.63
N GLU A 218 -16.00 6.14 -37.16
CA GLU A 218 -17.20 6.06 -36.32
C GLU A 218 -17.06 4.91 -35.28
N GLU A 219 -16.55 3.78 -35.73
CA GLU A 219 -16.28 2.63 -34.85
C GLU A 219 -15.35 2.97 -33.69
N LEU A 220 -14.25 3.69 -33.92
CA LEU A 220 -13.33 4.12 -32.85
C LEU A 220 -13.99 5.13 -31.92
N LYS A 221 -14.87 6.00 -32.39
CA LYS A 221 -15.62 6.93 -31.56
C LYS A 221 -16.59 6.26 -30.62
N GLU A 222 -17.41 5.33 -31.13
CA GLU A 222 -18.35 4.56 -30.32
C GLU A 222 -17.63 3.77 -29.24
N TYR A 223 -16.54 3.18 -29.62
CA TYR A 223 -15.68 2.39 -28.74
C TYR A 223 -15.05 3.25 -27.63
N GLU A 224 -14.54 4.43 -27.98
CA GLU A 224 -13.98 5.40 -27.03
C GLU A 224 -14.99 5.78 -25.95
N GLN A 225 -16.22 6.12 -26.33
CA GLN A 225 -17.27 6.49 -25.38
C GLN A 225 -17.53 5.36 -24.36
N LYS A 226 -17.55 4.09 -24.83
CA LYS A 226 -17.78 2.92 -23.98
C LYS A 226 -16.62 2.70 -23.00
N ILE A 227 -15.38 2.86 -23.45
CA ILE A 227 -14.18 2.63 -22.62
C ILE A 227 -13.96 3.76 -21.62
N LEU A 228 -14.05 5.02 -22.05
CA LEU A 228 -13.89 6.16 -21.14
C LEU A 228 -14.95 6.14 -20.04
N GLY A 229 -16.19 5.80 -20.37
CA GLY A 229 -17.25 5.63 -19.38
C GLY A 229 -16.97 4.51 -18.38
N ALA A 230 -16.40 3.39 -18.82
CA ALA A 230 -15.99 2.29 -17.94
C ALA A 230 -14.83 2.71 -17.03
N GLU A 231 -13.81 3.37 -17.54
CA GLU A 231 -12.65 3.84 -16.75
C GLU A 231 -13.05 4.88 -15.69
N GLU A 232 -13.90 5.83 -16.04
CA GLU A 232 -14.43 6.82 -15.09
C GLU A 232 -15.25 6.14 -13.97
N ARG A 233 -16.06 5.15 -14.32
CA ARG A 233 -16.86 4.42 -13.35
C ARG A 233 -16.00 3.53 -12.45
N ILE A 234 -14.98 2.86 -13.00
CA ILE A 234 -13.97 2.11 -12.22
C ILE A 234 -13.33 3.01 -11.17
N TYR A 235 -12.86 4.18 -11.58
CA TYR A 235 -12.25 5.15 -10.68
C TYR A 235 -13.20 5.57 -9.56
N ALA A 236 -14.44 5.90 -9.88
CA ALA A 236 -15.44 6.33 -8.91
C ALA A 236 -15.73 5.23 -7.86
N ILE A 237 -15.86 3.96 -8.30
CA ILE A 237 -16.08 2.83 -7.39
C ILE A 237 -14.85 2.59 -6.51
N GLU A 238 -13.65 2.60 -7.08
CA GLU A 238 -12.43 2.44 -6.29
C GLU A 238 -12.25 3.55 -5.24
N VAL A 239 -12.54 4.80 -5.59
CA VAL A 239 -12.49 5.93 -4.66
C VAL A 239 -13.45 5.71 -3.49
N GLN A 240 -14.68 5.26 -3.77
CA GLN A 240 -15.68 4.99 -2.74
C GLN A 240 -15.23 3.87 -1.80
N ILE A 241 -14.84 2.71 -2.34
CA ILE A 241 -14.41 1.56 -1.53
C ILE A 241 -13.15 1.91 -0.72
N TYR A 242 -12.21 2.64 -1.31
CA TYR A 242 -11.02 3.07 -0.61
C TYR A 242 -11.31 4.06 0.52
N ALA A 243 -12.27 4.97 0.33
CA ALA A 243 -12.71 5.88 1.40
C ALA A 243 -13.33 5.11 2.58
N GLU A 244 -14.14 4.08 2.32
CA GLU A 244 -14.70 3.19 3.34
C GLU A 244 -13.59 2.42 4.09
N LEU A 245 -12.58 1.96 3.37
CA LEU A 245 -11.40 1.30 3.94
C LEU A 245 -10.61 2.25 4.85
N VAL A 246 -10.37 3.48 4.43
CA VAL A 246 -9.70 4.50 5.26
C VAL A 246 -10.51 4.79 6.51
N ALA A 247 -11.84 4.90 6.40
CA ALA A 247 -12.73 5.07 7.56
C ALA A 247 -12.64 3.89 8.55
N LYS A 248 -12.51 2.65 8.06
CA LYS A 248 -12.30 1.46 8.92
C LYS A 248 -10.95 1.53 9.65
N ILE A 249 -9.89 1.98 8.99
CA ILE A 249 -8.59 2.23 9.64
C ILE A 249 -8.73 3.31 10.72
N GLN A 250 -9.39 4.42 10.39
CA GLN A 250 -9.60 5.54 11.32
C GLN A 250 -10.36 5.10 12.59
N ALA A 251 -11.34 4.23 12.45
CA ALA A 251 -12.09 3.66 13.59
C ALA A 251 -11.19 2.82 14.52
N ASN A 252 -10.06 2.32 14.04
CA ASN A 252 -9.11 1.50 14.80
C ASN A 252 -7.85 2.27 15.25
N ILE A 253 -7.76 3.57 15.02
CA ILE A 253 -6.54 4.35 15.30
C ILE A 253 -6.15 4.27 16.78
N ALA A 254 -7.08 4.41 17.69
CA ALA A 254 -6.79 4.38 19.13
C ALA A 254 -6.16 3.05 19.56
N MET A 255 -6.67 1.94 19.08
CA MET A 255 -6.12 0.60 19.32
C MET A 255 -4.71 0.47 18.69
N ILE A 256 -4.54 0.89 17.46
CA ILE A 256 -3.24 0.83 16.76
C ILE A 256 -2.20 1.71 17.47
N GLN A 257 -2.55 2.93 17.89
CA GLN A 257 -1.67 3.82 18.67
C GLN A 257 -1.23 3.18 19.97
N LYS A 258 -2.16 2.51 20.69
CA LYS A 258 -1.84 1.79 21.91
C LYS A 258 -0.83 0.67 21.64
N ASN A 259 -1.06 -0.12 20.60
CA ASN A 259 -0.12 -1.17 20.17
C ASN A 259 1.25 -0.58 19.79
N CYS A 260 1.30 0.53 19.07
CA CYS A 260 2.55 1.21 18.73
C CYS A 260 3.34 1.62 19.97
N ARG A 261 2.69 2.14 21.01
CA ARG A 261 3.35 2.51 22.28
C ARG A 261 3.96 1.29 22.96
N ILE A 262 3.23 0.18 23.03
CA ILE A 262 3.70 -1.07 23.65
C ILE A 262 4.88 -1.64 22.85
N LEU A 263 4.77 -1.68 21.52
CA LEU A 263 5.83 -2.14 20.62
C LEU A 263 7.08 -1.27 20.74
N SER A 264 6.93 0.05 20.84
CA SER A 264 8.05 0.97 21.06
C SER A 264 8.70 0.75 22.43
N HIS A 265 7.91 0.48 23.45
CA HIS A 265 8.40 0.15 24.80
C HIS A 265 9.23 -1.14 24.77
N LEU A 266 8.72 -2.20 24.15
CA LEU A 266 9.45 -3.46 23.96
C LEU A 266 10.73 -3.27 23.15
N ASP A 267 10.70 -2.42 22.12
CA ASP A 267 11.86 -2.11 21.29
C ASP A 267 12.99 -1.46 22.08
N VAL A 268 12.66 -0.48 22.92
CA VAL A 268 13.65 0.18 23.80
C VAL A 268 14.23 -0.82 24.81
N LEU A 269 13.38 -1.62 25.47
CA LEU A 269 13.84 -2.57 26.48
C LEU A 269 14.69 -3.70 25.87
N SER A 270 14.30 -4.18 24.69
CA SER A 270 15.10 -5.18 23.94
C SER A 270 16.44 -4.57 23.49
N GLY A 271 16.45 -3.31 23.08
CA GLY A 271 17.69 -2.57 22.79
C GLY A 271 18.62 -2.45 23.99
N PHE A 272 18.08 -2.21 25.18
CA PHE A 272 18.88 -2.19 26.42
C PHE A 272 19.44 -3.58 26.78
N ALA A 273 18.67 -4.64 26.55
CA ALA A 273 19.16 -6.00 26.74
C ALA A 273 20.31 -6.33 25.77
N ASP A 274 20.18 -5.97 24.51
CA ASP A 274 21.23 -6.12 23.49
C ASP A 274 22.51 -5.36 23.87
N LEU A 275 22.35 -4.12 24.32
CA LEU A 275 23.46 -3.29 24.78
C LEU A 275 24.17 -3.92 26.00
N ALA A 276 23.41 -4.42 26.96
CA ALA A 276 23.96 -5.06 28.16
C ALA A 276 24.69 -6.37 27.85
N ILE A 277 24.25 -7.12 26.85
CA ILE A 277 24.92 -8.35 26.41
C ILE A 277 26.21 -8.06 25.65
N SER A 278 26.27 -6.92 24.97
CA SER A 278 27.38 -6.54 24.09
C SER A 278 28.56 -5.88 24.85
N ASN A 279 28.38 -5.50 26.12
CA ASN A 279 29.38 -4.87 26.99
C ASN A 279 29.68 -5.71 28.22
#